data_e45702072053bd2c84dd84bacd25d5bb
#
_entry.id   e45702072053bd2c84dd84bacd25d5bb
#
_cell.length_a   1.000
_cell.length_b   1.000
_cell.length_c   1.000
_cell.angle_alpha   90.00
_cell.angle_beta   90.00
_cell.angle_gamma   90.00
#
_symmetry.space_group_name_H-M   'P 1'
#
loop_
_entity.id
_entity.type
_entity.pdbx_description
1 polymer ?
#
loop_
_entity_poly.entity_id
_entity_poly.type
_entity_poly.pdbx_seq_one_letter_code
_entity_poly.pdbx_strand_id
1 'polypeptide(L)'
;DGPGGKAGSVLVVEFTVAGQRFMALNGGMKMEHTHAISFKIDCADQAEVDRLWDGLLANGGKADQCGWLKDRFGVSWQIVPTALPKYLGGSDKAGAQRAMRAMLGMVKLDIEGLRRAYEGQSAA
;
A
#
# COMPACT_ATOMS: atom_id res chain seq x y z
N ASP A 1 -4.44 -11.51 -36.44
CA ASP A 1 -4.88 -10.69 -35.31
C ASP A 1 -6.02 -11.41 -34.58
N GLY A 2 -5.97 -11.35 -33.25
CA GLY A 2 -6.93 -12.01 -32.36
C GLY A 2 -7.27 -11.14 -31.17
N PRO A 3 -7.96 -11.70 -30.15
CA PRO A 3 -8.37 -10.94 -28.96
C PRO A 3 -7.19 -10.29 -28.21
N GLY A 4 -5.98 -10.83 -28.34
CA GLY A 4 -4.78 -10.29 -27.68
C GLY A 4 -4.02 -9.25 -28.50
N GLY A 5 -4.52 -8.84 -29.68
CA GLY A 5 -3.89 -7.83 -30.52
C GLY A 5 -3.24 -8.42 -31.78
N LYS A 6 -2.18 -7.77 -32.25
CA LYS A 6 -1.48 -8.14 -33.49
C LYS A 6 -0.69 -9.44 -33.35
N ALA A 7 -0.61 -10.21 -34.41
CA ALA A 7 0.25 -11.38 -34.50
C ALA A 7 1.70 -11.01 -34.13
N GLY A 8 2.33 -11.84 -33.30
CA GLY A 8 3.68 -11.59 -32.79
C GLY A 8 3.76 -10.73 -31.52
N SER A 9 2.64 -10.15 -31.07
CA SER A 9 2.60 -9.46 -29.77
C SER A 9 2.47 -10.46 -28.61
N VAL A 10 2.87 -10.03 -27.42
CA VAL A 10 2.79 -10.87 -26.22
C VAL A 10 1.35 -10.95 -25.74
N LEU A 11 0.81 -12.16 -25.60
CA LEU A 11 -0.54 -12.39 -25.08
C LEU A 11 -0.52 -12.66 -23.58
N VAL A 12 0.43 -13.47 -23.10
CA VAL A 12 0.50 -13.91 -21.72
C VAL A 12 1.92 -13.73 -21.20
N VAL A 13 2.03 -13.24 -19.97
CA VAL A 13 3.29 -13.23 -19.21
C VAL A 13 3.06 -13.93 -17.89
N GLU A 14 3.80 -14.99 -17.63
CA GLU A 14 3.82 -15.66 -16.32
C GLU A 14 4.99 -15.14 -15.51
N PHE A 15 4.78 -14.87 -14.24
CA PHE A 15 5.81 -14.35 -13.34
C PHE A 15 5.54 -14.78 -11.90
N THR A 16 6.55 -14.63 -11.07
CA THR A 16 6.48 -14.98 -9.65
C THR A 16 6.88 -13.77 -8.81
N VAL A 17 6.09 -13.49 -7.78
CA VAL A 17 6.39 -12.45 -6.78
C VAL A 17 6.29 -13.09 -5.40
N ALA A 18 7.35 -13.00 -4.63
CA ALA A 18 7.40 -13.56 -3.27
C ALA A 18 6.95 -15.02 -3.21
N GLY A 19 7.33 -15.84 -4.18
CA GLY A 19 6.97 -17.25 -4.27
C GLY A 19 5.57 -17.53 -4.81
N GLN A 20 4.76 -16.51 -5.05
CA GLN A 20 3.42 -16.66 -5.62
C GLN A 20 3.46 -16.50 -7.13
N ARG A 21 2.84 -17.45 -7.85
CA ARG A 21 2.74 -17.40 -9.31
C ARG A 21 1.60 -16.49 -9.73
N PHE A 22 1.85 -15.70 -10.76
CA PHE A 22 0.88 -14.79 -11.39
C PHE A 22 0.92 -14.95 -12.90
N MET A 23 -0.17 -14.59 -13.53
CA MET A 23 -0.27 -14.50 -14.98
C MET A 23 -0.87 -13.16 -15.38
N ALA A 24 -0.21 -12.45 -16.28
CA ALA A 24 -0.76 -11.26 -16.92
C ALA A 24 -1.24 -11.61 -18.31
N LEU A 25 -2.47 -11.24 -18.62
CA LEU A 25 -3.10 -11.51 -19.91
C LEU A 25 -3.41 -10.19 -20.62
N ASN A 26 -2.90 -10.04 -21.84
CA ASN A 26 -3.24 -8.95 -22.72
C ASN A 26 -4.52 -9.30 -23.50
N GLY A 27 -5.66 -9.17 -22.83
CA GLY A 27 -6.94 -9.60 -23.37
C GLY A 27 -7.60 -8.65 -24.37
N GLY A 28 -6.98 -7.51 -24.65
CA GLY A 28 -7.51 -6.53 -25.61
C GLY A 28 -8.69 -5.70 -25.13
N MET A 29 -9.15 -5.92 -23.91
CA MET A 29 -10.23 -5.15 -23.32
C MET A 29 -9.69 -4.18 -22.28
N LYS A 30 -10.18 -2.94 -22.32
CA LYS A 30 -9.84 -1.96 -21.28
C LYS A 30 -10.69 -2.22 -20.06
N MET A 31 -10.04 -2.54 -18.95
CA MET A 31 -10.67 -2.72 -17.65
C MET A 31 -9.99 -1.83 -16.64
N GLU A 32 -10.78 -1.28 -15.72
CA GLU A 32 -10.26 -0.43 -14.66
C GLU A 32 -10.16 -1.19 -13.35
N HIS A 33 -9.09 -0.95 -12.61
CA HIS A 33 -8.98 -1.43 -11.23
C HIS A 33 -9.83 -0.56 -10.30
N THR A 34 -10.32 -1.17 -9.23
CA THR A 34 -11.03 -0.46 -8.17
C THR A 34 -10.38 -0.74 -6.83
N HIS A 35 -10.59 0.15 -5.85
CA HIS A 35 -10.09 -0.06 -4.49
C HIS A 35 -10.93 -1.06 -3.67
N ALA A 36 -11.90 -1.73 -4.30
CA ALA A 36 -12.58 -2.87 -3.68
C ALA A 36 -11.64 -4.05 -3.45
N ILE A 37 -10.52 -4.11 -4.17
CA ILE A 37 -9.42 -5.04 -3.94
C ILE A 37 -8.16 -4.22 -3.71
N SER A 38 -7.38 -4.59 -2.70
CA SER A 38 -6.08 -4.00 -2.43
C SER A 38 -5.08 -5.08 -2.01
N PHE A 39 -3.81 -4.80 -2.25
CA PHE A 39 -2.72 -5.63 -1.74
C PHE A 39 -2.09 -4.93 -0.55
N LYS A 40 -1.90 -5.65 0.53
CA LYS A 40 -1.30 -5.13 1.74
C LYS A 40 0.14 -5.64 1.85
N ILE A 41 1.07 -4.73 2.08
CA ILE A 41 2.46 -5.07 2.37
C ILE A 41 2.75 -4.67 3.81
N ASP A 42 3.20 -5.66 4.60
CA ASP A 42 3.67 -5.43 5.96
C ASP A 42 5.15 -5.05 5.91
N CYS A 43 5.47 -3.86 6.43
CA CYS A 43 6.83 -3.31 6.40
C CYS A 43 7.47 -3.42 7.78
N ALA A 44 8.72 -3.88 7.82
CA ALA A 44 9.44 -4.11 9.06
C ALA A 44 9.83 -2.80 9.78
N ASP A 45 10.08 -1.73 9.02
CA ASP A 45 10.55 -0.45 9.55
C ASP A 45 10.12 0.71 8.65
N GLN A 46 10.45 1.93 9.08
CA GLN A 46 10.10 3.15 8.33
C GLN A 46 10.82 3.23 7.00
N ALA A 47 12.06 2.76 6.93
CA ALA A 47 12.82 2.79 5.68
C ALA A 47 12.15 1.94 4.60
N GLU A 48 11.60 0.79 4.96
CA GLU A 48 10.84 -0.06 4.04
C GLU A 48 9.53 0.59 3.62
N VAL A 49 8.79 1.20 4.56
CA VAL A 49 7.59 1.98 4.25
C VAL A 49 7.91 3.06 3.22
N ASP A 50 8.95 3.84 3.47
CA ASP A 50 9.33 4.96 2.60
C ASP A 50 9.73 4.47 1.20
N ARG A 51 10.53 3.42 1.13
CA ARG A 51 11.01 2.85 -0.14
C ARG A 51 9.86 2.33 -1.00
N LEU A 52 8.96 1.56 -0.42
CA LEU A 52 7.83 0.99 -1.14
C LEU A 52 6.80 2.07 -1.52
N TRP A 53 6.58 3.03 -0.63
CA TRP A 53 5.69 4.16 -0.88
C TRP A 53 6.15 4.95 -2.10
N ASP A 54 7.40 5.36 -2.11
CA ASP A 54 7.97 6.15 -3.21
C ASP A 54 8.01 5.33 -4.52
N GLY A 55 8.41 4.07 -4.44
CA GLY A 55 8.49 3.20 -5.61
C GLY A 55 7.16 2.93 -6.27
N LEU A 56 6.12 2.68 -5.49
CA LEU A 56 4.78 2.41 -6.02
C LEU A 56 4.08 3.67 -6.53
N LEU A 57 4.38 4.84 -5.96
CA LEU A 57 3.84 6.11 -6.45
C LEU A 57 4.51 6.61 -7.71
N ALA A 58 5.71 6.11 -8.03
CA ALA A 58 6.48 6.62 -9.17
C ALA A 58 5.69 6.53 -10.48
N ASN A 59 5.91 7.52 -11.35
CA ASN A 59 5.38 7.56 -12.72
C ASN A 59 3.85 7.60 -12.80
N GLY A 60 3.19 8.25 -11.86
CA GLY A 60 1.76 8.55 -11.96
C GLY A 60 0.87 7.90 -10.91
N GLY A 61 1.46 7.31 -9.88
CA GLY A 61 0.69 6.84 -8.73
C GLY A 61 0.05 7.99 -7.96
N LYS A 62 -0.93 7.67 -7.11
CA LYS A 62 -1.66 8.65 -6.29
C LYS A 62 -1.70 8.19 -4.84
N ALA A 63 -1.22 9.04 -3.95
CA ALA A 63 -1.32 8.82 -2.52
C ALA A 63 -2.75 8.98 -2.05
N ASP A 64 -3.15 8.14 -1.09
CA ASP A 64 -4.41 8.24 -0.39
C ASP A 64 -4.14 8.26 1.11
N GLN A 65 -5.17 8.17 1.93
CA GLN A 65 -5.04 8.29 3.38
C GLN A 65 -4.70 6.97 4.05
N CYS A 66 -4.13 7.04 5.26
CA CYS A 66 -3.94 5.91 6.16
C CYS A 66 -3.09 4.77 5.58
N GLY A 67 -2.07 5.11 4.81
CA GLY A 67 -1.18 4.11 4.22
C GLY A 67 -1.66 3.50 2.92
N TRP A 68 -2.75 4.00 2.36
CA TRP A 68 -3.26 3.57 1.06
C TRP A 68 -2.65 4.40 -0.06
N LEU A 69 -2.43 3.75 -1.20
CA LEU A 69 -2.07 4.43 -2.45
C LEU A 69 -2.59 3.64 -3.64
N LYS A 70 -2.66 4.30 -4.79
CA LYS A 70 -2.82 3.63 -6.09
C LYS A 70 -1.52 3.76 -6.85
N ASP A 71 -1.06 2.67 -7.45
CA ASP A 71 0.11 2.73 -8.31
C ASP A 71 -0.24 3.35 -9.67
N ARG A 72 0.76 3.47 -10.54
CA ARG A 72 0.58 4.07 -11.87
C ARG A 72 -0.43 3.31 -12.75
N PHE A 73 -0.73 2.06 -12.43
CA PHE A 73 -1.69 1.22 -13.14
C PHE A 73 -3.09 1.25 -12.53
N GLY A 74 -3.27 1.95 -11.41
CA GLY A 74 -4.54 2.05 -10.70
C GLY A 74 -4.77 0.95 -9.67
N VAL A 75 -3.79 0.09 -9.42
CA VAL A 75 -3.88 -0.94 -8.38
C VAL A 75 -3.75 -0.31 -7.01
N SER A 76 -4.63 -0.66 -6.10
CA SER A 76 -4.61 -0.17 -4.71
C SER A 76 -3.70 -1.00 -3.83
N TRP A 77 -2.90 -0.31 -3.03
CA TRP A 77 -1.95 -0.89 -2.09
C TRP A 77 -2.13 -0.29 -0.72
N GLN A 78 -1.90 -1.10 0.31
CA GLN A 78 -1.79 -0.65 1.69
C GLN A 78 -0.36 -0.91 2.15
N ILE A 79 0.36 0.14 2.50
CA ILE A 79 1.75 0.06 2.96
C ILE A 79 1.73 0.28 4.47
N VAL A 80 1.89 -0.81 5.22
CA VAL A 80 1.57 -0.85 6.65
C VAL A 80 2.78 -1.34 7.44
N PRO A 81 3.27 -0.55 8.41
CA PRO A 81 4.33 -1.03 9.29
C PRO A 81 3.82 -2.14 10.22
N THR A 82 4.64 -3.14 10.46
CA THR A 82 4.32 -4.22 11.41
C THR A 82 4.11 -3.71 12.83
N ALA A 83 4.66 -2.53 13.14
CA ALA A 83 4.45 -1.87 14.44
C ALA A 83 3.04 -1.30 14.64
N LEU A 84 2.24 -1.15 13.59
CA LEU A 84 0.91 -0.53 13.70
C LEU A 84 0.00 -1.20 14.73
N PRO A 85 -0.16 -2.53 14.76
CA PRO A 85 -1.02 -3.18 15.75
C PRO A 85 -0.56 -2.94 17.20
N LYS A 86 0.75 -2.77 17.42
CA LYS A 86 1.29 -2.46 18.74
C LYS A 86 0.71 -1.16 19.31
N TYR A 87 0.47 -0.17 18.47
CA TYR A 87 -0.08 1.12 18.89
C TYR A 87 -1.60 1.13 18.88
N LEU A 88 -2.23 0.61 17.82
CA LEU A 88 -3.69 0.61 17.71
C LEU A 88 -4.35 -0.38 18.66
N GLY A 89 -3.69 -1.49 18.97
CA GLY A 89 -4.18 -2.53 19.87
C GLY A 89 -3.46 -2.56 21.22
N GLY A 90 -2.75 -1.52 21.58
CA GLY A 90 -1.99 -1.47 22.81
C GLY A 90 -2.85 -1.53 24.07
N SER A 91 -2.24 -1.93 25.20
CA SER A 91 -2.94 -2.06 26.49
C SER A 91 -3.41 -0.73 27.07
N ASP A 92 -2.73 0.37 26.75
CA ASP A 92 -3.19 1.72 27.07
C ASP A 92 -4.26 2.14 26.06
N LYS A 93 -5.51 2.01 26.45
CA LYS A 93 -6.65 2.32 25.55
C LYS A 93 -6.70 3.78 25.15
N ALA A 94 -6.36 4.71 26.03
CA ALA A 94 -6.30 6.13 25.69
C ALA A 94 -5.17 6.40 24.70
N GLY A 95 -4.03 5.75 24.87
CA GLY A 95 -2.91 5.80 23.92
C GLY A 95 -3.30 5.24 22.55
N ALA A 96 -3.98 4.10 22.53
CA ALA A 96 -4.46 3.49 21.29
C ALA A 96 -5.43 4.41 20.54
N GLN A 97 -6.30 5.10 21.24
CA GLN A 97 -7.21 6.09 20.63
C GLN A 97 -6.46 7.29 20.05
N ARG A 98 -5.42 7.77 20.75
CA ARG A 98 -4.58 8.85 20.23
C ARG A 98 -3.85 8.41 18.97
N ALA A 99 -3.29 7.19 18.97
CA ALA A 99 -2.62 6.63 17.80
C ALA A 99 -3.59 6.47 16.62
N MET A 100 -4.81 6.02 16.86
CA MET A 100 -5.83 5.90 15.82
C MET A 100 -6.16 7.25 15.20
N ARG A 101 -6.36 8.29 16.01
CA ARG A 101 -6.61 9.65 15.51
C ARG A 101 -5.44 10.17 14.69
N ALA A 102 -4.22 9.91 15.15
CA ALA A 102 -3.02 10.30 14.41
C ALA A 102 -2.97 9.60 13.05
N MET A 103 -3.20 8.29 13.02
CA MET A 103 -3.22 7.51 11.79
C MET A 103 -4.25 8.04 10.78
N LEU A 104 -5.45 8.38 11.24
CA LEU A 104 -6.52 8.89 10.37
C LEU A 104 -6.15 10.21 9.69
N GLY A 105 -5.23 10.97 10.26
CA GLY A 105 -4.69 12.19 9.64
C GLY A 105 -3.45 11.98 8.78
N MET A 106 -2.92 10.77 8.73
CA MET A 106 -1.72 10.47 7.94
C MET A 106 -2.07 10.10 6.50
N VAL A 107 -1.15 10.38 5.61
CA VAL A 107 -1.13 9.85 4.24
C VAL A 107 -0.19 8.64 4.21
N LYS A 108 1.12 8.85 4.13
CA LYS A 108 2.08 7.78 4.42
C LYS A 108 2.13 7.56 5.94
N LEU A 109 2.14 6.31 6.37
CA LEU A 109 2.21 6.00 7.80
C LEU A 109 3.61 6.30 8.36
N ASP A 110 3.63 7.02 9.47
CA ASP A 110 4.83 7.44 10.18
C ASP A 110 4.86 6.73 11.54
N ILE A 111 5.77 5.78 11.68
CA ILE A 111 5.90 4.96 12.90
C ILE A 111 6.21 5.84 14.12
N GLU A 112 7.11 6.80 13.98
CA GLU A 112 7.46 7.69 15.09
C GLU A 112 6.28 8.59 15.48
N GLY A 113 5.51 9.06 14.51
CA GLY A 113 4.29 9.82 14.77
C GLY A 113 3.24 9.00 15.52
N LEU A 114 3.09 7.72 15.16
CA LEU A 114 2.20 6.81 15.87
C LEU A 114 2.67 6.56 17.31
N ARG A 115 3.97 6.35 17.50
CA ARG A 115 4.56 6.17 18.83
C ARG A 115 4.31 7.38 19.73
N ARG A 116 4.59 8.58 19.22
CA ARG A 116 4.40 9.83 19.98
C ARG A 116 2.94 10.02 20.36
N ALA A 117 2.03 9.77 19.43
CA ALA A 117 0.60 9.88 19.72
C ALA A 117 0.17 8.88 20.78
N TYR A 118 0.62 7.63 20.69
CA TYR A 118 0.33 6.60 21.69
C TYR A 118 0.83 7.00 23.07
N GLU A 119 2.04 7.51 23.15
CA GLU A 119 2.67 7.92 24.42
C GLU A 119 2.18 9.28 24.92
N GLY A 120 1.33 9.97 24.19
CA GLY A 120 0.80 11.28 24.60
C GLY A 120 1.78 12.42 24.42
N GLN A 121 2.80 12.26 23.57
CA GLN A 121 3.77 13.31 23.28
C GLN A 121 3.25 14.25 22.19
N SER A 122 3.55 15.54 22.33
CA SER A 122 3.20 16.52 21.29
C SER A 122 3.97 16.23 20.01
N ALA A 123 3.32 16.49 18.87
CA ALA A 123 4.01 16.53 17.58
C ALA A 123 5.08 17.63 17.62
N ALA A 124 6.29 17.25 17.20
CA ALA A 124 7.41 18.22 17.15
C ALA A 124 7.27 19.11 15.93
#